data_49bfc7b9b16e8975a6912ce6ed20cdcd
#
_entry.id   49bfc7b9b16e8975a6912ce6ed20cdcd
#
_cell.length_a   1.000
_cell.length_b   1.000
_cell.length_c   1.000
_cell.angle_alpha   90.00
_cell.angle_beta   90.00
_cell.angle_gamma   90.00
#
_symmetry.space_group_name_H-M   'P 1'
#
loop_
_entity.id
_entity.type
_entity.pdbx_description
1 polymer ?
#
loop_
_entity_poly.entity_id
_entity_poly.type
_entity_poly.pdbx_seq_one_letter_code
_entity_poly.pdbx_strand_id
1 'polypeptide(L)'
;MNFQQVLNGARRRWVHWKNNRRMVGLARQVAGLAPRRDERPVVFFNASTRLEGMSLNASFSLVASWALRMQGTPVVHFVCAQGLRPCVLGTQRDDPLAKPPCRACQAQSRAVYHGAKKRPFVYREDAALRQALEGRSTADLTALEYRGVPLVALVTPALRWILRRHTLEEDVTTRTLLCQSLLSAYSLAQQLGTSLD
;
A
#
# COMPACT_ATOMS: atom_id res chain seq x y z
N MET A 1 -27.53 20.34 3.89
CA MET A 1 -27.17 18.91 3.64
C MET A 1 -28.48 18.18 3.35
N ASN A 2 -28.64 17.57 2.17
CA ASN A 2 -29.91 16.98 1.75
C ASN A 2 -30.12 15.65 2.50
N PHE A 3 -31.32 15.41 3.04
CA PHE A 3 -31.73 14.20 3.78
C PHE A 3 -31.36 12.90 3.03
N GLN A 4 -31.52 12.90 1.70
CA GLN A 4 -31.14 11.79 0.81
C GLN A 4 -29.63 11.48 0.87
N GLN A 5 -28.80 12.49 1.01
CA GLN A 5 -27.32 12.30 1.12
C GLN A 5 -26.94 11.65 2.46
N VAL A 6 -27.66 12.01 3.53
CA VAL A 6 -27.45 11.39 4.87
C VAL A 6 -27.84 9.92 4.85
N LEU A 7 -29.02 9.59 4.29
CA LEU A 7 -29.50 8.21 4.16
C LEU A 7 -28.54 7.35 3.30
N ASN A 8 -28.09 7.88 2.17
CA ASN A 8 -27.13 7.18 1.31
C ASN A 8 -25.79 6.96 2.02
N GLY A 9 -25.34 7.93 2.81
CA GLY A 9 -24.15 7.79 3.64
C GLY A 9 -24.28 6.71 4.71
N ALA A 10 -25.42 6.67 5.42
CA ALA A 10 -25.70 5.65 6.42
C ALA A 10 -25.79 4.24 5.81
N ARG A 11 -26.51 4.11 4.66
CA ARG A 11 -26.60 2.85 3.92
C ARG A 11 -25.24 2.33 3.46
N ARG A 12 -24.37 3.20 2.93
CA ARG A 12 -23.00 2.84 2.55
C ARG A 12 -22.23 2.32 3.74
N ARG A 13 -22.21 3.03 4.88
CA ARG A 13 -21.51 2.60 6.11
C ARG A 13 -22.00 1.24 6.59
N TRP A 14 -23.31 1.01 6.58
CA TRP A 14 -23.90 -0.28 6.98
C TRP A 14 -23.47 -1.42 6.06
N VAL A 15 -23.51 -1.23 4.73
CA VAL A 15 -23.04 -2.22 3.75
C VAL A 15 -21.55 -2.53 3.96
N HIS A 16 -20.72 -1.52 4.16
CA HIS A 16 -19.29 -1.70 4.44
C HIS A 16 -19.05 -2.48 5.72
N TRP A 17 -19.76 -2.13 6.79
CA TRP A 17 -19.65 -2.84 8.05
C TRP A 17 -20.06 -4.32 7.91
N LYS A 18 -21.19 -4.60 7.24
CA LYS A 18 -21.65 -5.97 6.98
C LYS A 18 -20.64 -6.78 6.16
N ASN A 19 -20.09 -6.18 5.10
CA ASN A 19 -19.07 -6.82 4.27
C ASN A 19 -17.79 -7.08 5.06
N ASN A 20 -17.31 -6.12 5.83
CA ASN A 20 -16.12 -6.30 6.67
C ASN A 20 -16.31 -7.43 7.68
N ARG A 21 -17.49 -7.53 8.32
CA ARG A 21 -17.78 -8.66 9.24
C ARG A 21 -17.73 -10.02 8.54
N ARG A 22 -18.31 -10.11 7.33
CA ARG A 22 -18.22 -11.35 6.52
C ARG A 22 -16.79 -11.71 6.18
N MET A 23 -15.99 -10.73 5.72
CA MET A 23 -14.59 -10.93 5.39
C MET A 23 -13.77 -11.40 6.59
N VAL A 24 -13.98 -10.79 7.75
CA VAL A 24 -13.33 -11.21 9.02
C VAL A 24 -13.76 -12.62 9.41
N GLY A 25 -15.04 -12.95 9.25
CA GLY A 25 -15.56 -14.30 9.49
C GLY A 25 -14.85 -15.34 8.62
N LEU A 26 -14.77 -15.09 7.30
CA LEU A 26 -14.06 -15.96 6.36
C LEU A 26 -12.57 -16.07 6.70
N ALA A 27 -11.90 -14.97 7.02
CA ALA A 27 -10.50 -14.99 7.41
C ALA A 27 -10.24 -15.87 8.66
N ARG A 28 -11.15 -15.83 9.63
CA ARG A 28 -11.09 -16.70 10.82
C ARG A 28 -11.34 -18.17 10.48
N GLN A 29 -12.30 -18.47 9.61
CA GLN A 29 -12.56 -19.84 9.15
C GLN A 29 -11.33 -20.40 8.43
N VAL A 30 -10.75 -19.65 7.49
CA VAL A 30 -9.50 -20.06 6.82
C VAL A 30 -8.37 -20.27 7.83
N ALA A 31 -8.24 -19.40 8.83
CA ALA A 31 -7.21 -19.57 9.88
C ALA A 31 -7.40 -20.84 10.70
N GLY A 32 -8.64 -21.27 10.95
CA GLY A 32 -8.95 -22.49 11.69
C GLY A 32 -8.82 -23.77 10.87
N LEU A 33 -9.08 -23.70 9.58
CA LEU A 33 -9.11 -24.87 8.68
C LEU A 33 -7.79 -25.10 7.93
N ALA A 34 -6.97 -24.06 7.78
CA ALA A 34 -5.74 -24.14 7.00
C ALA A 34 -4.73 -25.11 7.63
N PRO A 35 -4.30 -26.17 6.94
CA PRO A 35 -3.28 -27.07 7.43
C PRO A 35 -1.95 -26.33 7.58
N ARG A 36 -1.09 -26.80 8.50
CA ARG A 36 0.25 -26.25 8.70
C ARG A 36 1.25 -27.14 7.97
N ARG A 37 2.01 -26.57 7.04
CA ARG A 37 3.13 -27.22 6.37
C ARG A 37 4.38 -26.37 6.55
N ASP A 38 5.52 -27.03 6.62
CA ASP A 38 6.83 -26.41 6.68
C ASP A 38 7.39 -26.33 5.24
N GLU A 39 6.88 -25.36 4.49
CA GLU A 39 7.27 -25.11 3.10
C GLU A 39 7.71 -23.63 2.97
N ARG A 40 8.39 -23.30 1.87
CA ARG A 40 8.74 -21.92 1.57
C ARG A 40 7.47 -21.08 1.41
N PRO A 41 7.35 -19.93 2.10
CA PRO A 41 6.15 -19.14 2.05
C PRO A 41 6.02 -18.39 0.73
N VAL A 42 4.76 -18.22 0.30
CA VAL A 42 4.42 -17.25 -0.74
C VAL A 42 4.23 -15.87 -0.10
N VAL A 43 4.92 -14.87 -0.62
CA VAL A 43 4.84 -13.51 -0.12
C VAL A 43 3.85 -12.70 -0.93
N PHE A 44 2.83 -12.14 -0.26
CA PHE A 44 1.90 -11.20 -0.86
C PHE A 44 2.27 -9.77 -0.47
N PHE A 45 2.55 -8.95 -1.48
CA PHE A 45 2.79 -7.53 -1.29
C PHE A 45 1.47 -6.77 -1.27
N ASN A 46 1.11 -6.23 -0.11
CA ASN A 46 -0.16 -5.52 0.10
C ASN A 46 0.09 -4.08 0.56
N ALA A 47 0.30 -3.17 -0.39
CA ALA A 47 0.52 -1.76 -0.12
C ALA A 47 -0.69 -1.08 0.51
N SER A 48 -1.92 -1.49 0.17
CA SER A 48 -3.13 -1.00 0.80
C SER A 48 -4.26 -2.03 0.73
N THR A 49 -5.13 -2.02 1.74
CA THR A 49 -6.33 -2.87 1.78
C THR A 49 -7.59 -2.18 1.26
N ARG A 50 -7.51 -0.90 0.91
CA ARG A 50 -8.64 -0.05 0.50
C ARG A 50 -9.89 -0.19 1.37
N LEU A 51 -10.17 0.81 2.17
CA LEU A 51 -11.20 0.82 3.21
C LEU A 51 -12.63 0.93 2.70
N GLU A 52 -12.84 1.58 1.57
CA GLU A 52 -14.16 1.76 0.97
C GLU A 52 -14.36 0.79 -0.18
N GLY A 53 -14.66 -0.45 0.19
CA GLY A 53 -14.71 -1.54 -0.77
C GLY A 53 -13.29 -1.97 -1.17
N MET A 54 -13.04 -3.25 -1.12
CA MET A 54 -11.76 -3.76 -1.59
C MET A 54 -11.64 -3.50 -3.10
N SER A 55 -10.50 -2.99 -3.54
CA SER A 55 -10.22 -2.95 -4.99
C SER A 55 -10.19 -4.38 -5.52
N LEU A 56 -10.43 -4.55 -6.81
CA LEU A 56 -10.36 -5.86 -7.47
C LEU A 56 -9.03 -6.56 -7.14
N ASN A 57 -7.90 -5.83 -7.23
CA ASN A 57 -6.57 -6.36 -6.94
C ASN A 57 -6.42 -6.81 -5.48
N ALA A 58 -6.91 -6.03 -4.52
CA ALA A 58 -6.84 -6.39 -3.11
C ALA A 58 -7.74 -7.59 -2.78
N SER A 59 -8.91 -7.68 -3.41
CA SER A 59 -9.84 -8.82 -3.27
C SER A 59 -9.24 -10.08 -3.86
N PHE A 60 -8.67 -10.01 -5.06
CA PHE A 60 -8.01 -11.13 -5.72
C PHE A 60 -6.83 -11.64 -4.88
N SER A 61 -5.94 -10.74 -4.44
CA SER A 61 -4.80 -11.06 -3.58
C SER A 61 -5.25 -11.76 -2.29
N LEU A 62 -6.33 -11.29 -1.66
CA LEU A 62 -6.85 -11.88 -0.44
C LEU A 62 -7.38 -13.30 -0.68
N VAL A 63 -8.23 -13.49 -1.71
CA VAL A 63 -8.81 -14.79 -2.04
C VAL A 63 -7.73 -15.80 -2.45
N ALA A 64 -6.75 -15.37 -3.26
CA ALA A 64 -5.62 -16.20 -3.64
C ALA A 64 -4.80 -16.63 -2.41
N SER A 65 -4.57 -15.72 -1.47
CA SER A 65 -3.87 -16.04 -0.22
C SER A 65 -4.63 -17.07 0.64
N TRP A 66 -5.96 -16.97 0.68
CA TRP A 66 -6.80 -17.95 1.37
C TRP A 66 -6.75 -19.32 0.69
N ALA A 67 -6.85 -19.35 -0.64
CA ALA A 67 -6.78 -20.59 -1.41
C ALA A 67 -5.45 -21.33 -1.16
N LEU A 68 -4.32 -20.63 -1.23
CA LEU A 68 -3.00 -21.20 -0.93
C LEU A 68 -2.92 -21.74 0.50
N ARG A 69 -3.42 -20.98 1.49
CA ARG A 69 -3.43 -21.43 2.89
C ARG A 69 -4.29 -22.68 3.08
N MET A 70 -5.45 -22.76 2.44
CA MET A 70 -6.30 -23.95 2.50
C MET A 70 -5.64 -25.18 1.87
N GLN A 71 -4.70 -25.00 0.92
CA GLN A 71 -3.86 -26.07 0.37
C GLN A 71 -2.65 -26.40 1.27
N GLY A 72 -2.43 -25.64 2.34
CA GLY A 72 -1.32 -25.81 3.28
C GLY A 72 -0.08 -24.99 2.96
N THR A 73 -0.08 -24.23 1.85
CA THR A 73 1.05 -23.36 1.52
C THR A 73 1.15 -22.20 2.51
N PRO A 74 2.30 -22.00 3.18
CA PRO A 74 2.49 -20.87 4.06
C PRO A 74 2.41 -19.55 3.31
N VAL A 75 1.75 -18.56 3.91
CA VAL A 75 1.60 -17.23 3.32
C VAL A 75 2.11 -16.17 4.27
N VAL A 76 2.89 -15.24 3.74
CA VAL A 76 3.33 -14.02 4.42
C VAL A 76 2.77 -12.80 3.71
N HIS A 77 2.05 -11.95 4.44
CA HIS A 77 1.61 -10.67 3.92
C HIS A 77 2.60 -9.57 4.29
N PHE A 78 3.23 -8.96 3.28
CA PHE A 78 4.04 -7.76 3.44
C PHE A 78 3.12 -6.55 3.38
N VAL A 79 2.86 -5.92 4.53
CA VAL A 79 1.77 -4.96 4.70
C VAL A 79 2.26 -3.57 5.07
N CYS A 80 1.61 -2.54 4.54
CA CYS A 80 1.95 -1.17 4.85
C CYS A 80 1.56 -0.79 6.28
N ALA A 81 2.52 -0.30 7.05
CA ALA A 81 2.33 0.31 8.37
C ALA A 81 2.80 1.78 8.34
N GLN A 82 2.19 2.61 7.48
CA GLN A 82 2.57 4.00 7.19
C GLN A 82 3.88 4.11 6.39
N GLY A 83 4.19 3.10 5.59
CA GLY A 83 5.44 3.04 4.83
C GLY A 83 5.41 3.80 3.50
N LEU A 84 4.24 4.12 2.94
CA LEU A 84 4.11 4.80 1.65
C LEU A 84 3.93 6.31 1.81
N ARG A 85 4.75 7.08 1.10
CA ARG A 85 4.69 8.54 1.00
C ARG A 85 5.07 8.98 -0.43
N PRO A 86 4.14 9.52 -1.24
CA PRO A 86 2.70 9.67 -0.99
C PRO A 86 1.96 8.32 -0.98
N CYS A 87 0.77 8.31 -0.40
CA CYS A 87 -0.09 7.13 -0.38
C CYS A 87 -1.34 7.36 -1.23
N VAL A 88 -1.64 6.45 -2.15
CA VAL A 88 -2.81 6.53 -3.03
C VAL A 88 -4.16 6.68 -2.31
N LEU A 89 -4.27 6.22 -1.06
CA LEU A 89 -5.48 6.36 -0.26
C LEU A 89 -5.65 7.78 0.33
N GLY A 90 -4.58 8.54 0.45
CA GLY A 90 -4.61 9.94 0.87
C GLY A 90 -4.65 10.91 -0.31
N THR A 91 -4.33 10.43 -1.51
CA THR A 91 -4.23 11.28 -2.68
C THR A 91 -5.63 11.68 -3.17
N GLN A 92 -5.91 12.98 -3.18
CA GLN A 92 -7.12 13.57 -3.75
C GLN A 92 -6.75 14.39 -4.98
N ARG A 93 -7.72 14.63 -5.88
CA ARG A 93 -7.47 15.38 -7.11
C ARG A 93 -6.92 16.77 -6.84
N ASP A 94 -7.53 17.43 -5.84
CA ASP A 94 -7.26 18.83 -5.53
C ASP A 94 -6.25 18.98 -4.35
N ASP A 95 -5.91 17.87 -3.69
CA ASP A 95 -4.90 17.81 -2.63
C ASP A 95 -4.12 16.48 -2.68
N PRO A 96 -3.09 16.40 -3.53
CA PRO A 96 -2.29 15.19 -3.68
C PRO A 96 -1.40 14.89 -2.45
N LEU A 97 -1.28 15.82 -1.51
CA LEU A 97 -0.53 15.67 -0.26
C LEU A 97 -1.42 15.36 0.96
N ALA A 98 -2.73 15.14 0.73
CA ALA A 98 -3.68 14.83 1.81
C ALA A 98 -3.23 13.65 2.67
N LYS A 99 -3.49 13.76 3.95
CA LYS A 99 -3.10 12.73 4.94
C LYS A 99 -3.89 11.43 4.73
N PRO A 100 -3.23 10.29 4.50
CA PRO A 100 -3.91 9.03 4.28
C PRO A 100 -4.54 8.47 5.57
N PRO A 101 -5.61 7.63 5.44
CA PRO A 101 -6.33 7.04 6.57
C PRO A 101 -5.60 5.82 7.17
N CYS A 102 -4.33 5.98 7.56
CA CYS A 102 -3.43 4.89 7.95
C CYS A 102 -3.96 4.01 9.09
N ARG A 103 -4.59 4.61 10.13
CA ARG A 103 -5.12 3.84 11.27
C ARG A 103 -6.21 2.86 10.85
N ALA A 104 -7.13 3.32 10.03
CA ALA A 104 -8.23 2.49 9.54
C ALA A 104 -7.72 1.42 8.55
N CYS A 105 -6.77 1.77 7.66
CA CYS A 105 -6.13 0.83 6.74
C CYS A 105 -5.42 -0.30 7.49
N GLN A 106 -4.62 0.01 8.50
CA GLN A 106 -3.94 -0.99 9.33
C GLN A 106 -4.92 -1.86 10.13
N ALA A 107 -6.00 -1.29 10.66
CA ALA A 107 -7.03 -2.05 11.37
C ALA A 107 -7.70 -3.07 10.44
N GLN A 108 -8.03 -2.69 9.21
CA GLN A 108 -8.56 -3.60 8.20
C GLN A 108 -7.57 -4.68 7.81
N SER A 109 -6.29 -4.35 7.59
CA SER A 109 -5.24 -5.33 7.30
C SER A 109 -5.11 -6.37 8.41
N ARG A 110 -5.14 -5.95 9.68
CA ARG A 110 -5.11 -6.88 10.82
C ARG A 110 -6.29 -7.84 10.82
N ALA A 111 -7.45 -7.36 10.45
CA ALA A 111 -8.69 -8.13 10.46
C ALA A 111 -8.75 -9.14 9.30
N VAL A 112 -8.49 -8.71 8.06
CA VAL A 112 -8.64 -9.57 6.87
C VAL A 112 -7.49 -10.56 6.67
N TYR A 113 -6.29 -10.26 7.19
CA TYR A 113 -5.15 -11.19 7.18
C TYR A 113 -5.02 -11.96 8.50
N HIS A 114 -6.14 -12.21 9.18
CA HIS A 114 -6.17 -12.98 10.42
C HIS A 114 -5.55 -14.39 10.24
N GLY A 115 -4.74 -14.80 11.21
CA GLY A 115 -4.08 -16.10 11.21
C GLY A 115 -2.96 -16.29 10.17
N ALA A 116 -2.68 -15.31 9.30
CA ALA A 116 -1.51 -15.31 8.44
C ALA A 116 -0.35 -14.51 9.06
N LYS A 117 0.89 -14.89 8.73
CA LYS A 117 2.08 -14.12 9.11
C LYS A 117 2.06 -12.78 8.40
N LYS A 118 2.33 -11.71 9.13
CA LYS A 118 2.41 -10.34 8.60
C LYS A 118 3.79 -9.78 8.84
N ARG A 119 4.36 -9.16 7.82
CA ARG A 119 5.59 -8.37 7.89
C ARG A 119 5.22 -6.91 7.59
N PRO A 120 5.14 -6.05 8.60
CA PRO A 120 4.83 -4.65 8.39
C PRO A 120 6.04 -3.90 7.89
N PHE A 121 5.87 -3.05 6.87
CA PHE A 121 6.87 -2.07 6.46
C PHE A 121 6.45 -0.66 6.89
N VAL A 122 7.42 0.10 7.38
CA VAL A 122 7.28 1.48 7.82
C VAL A 122 8.18 2.37 6.98
N TYR A 123 7.88 3.66 6.90
CA TYR A 123 8.81 4.60 6.28
C TYR A 123 10.05 4.77 7.17
N ARG A 124 11.22 4.49 6.59
CA ARG A 124 12.52 4.74 7.18
C ARG A 124 13.29 5.66 6.25
N GLU A 125 13.63 6.82 6.74
CA GLU A 125 14.35 7.81 5.95
C GLU A 125 15.81 7.41 5.79
N ASP A 126 16.32 7.48 4.56
CA ASP A 126 17.75 7.44 4.28
C ASP A 126 18.27 8.87 4.14
N ALA A 127 19.06 9.31 5.12
CA ALA A 127 19.57 10.68 5.19
C ALA A 127 20.49 11.03 4.00
N ALA A 128 21.27 10.06 3.53
CA ALA A 128 22.16 10.26 2.38
C ALA A 128 21.37 10.44 1.09
N LEU A 129 20.31 9.64 0.89
CA LEU A 129 19.40 9.83 -0.26
C LEU A 129 18.69 11.18 -0.16
N ARG A 130 18.18 11.56 1.02
CA ARG A 130 17.56 12.87 1.21
C ARG A 130 18.51 14.01 0.78
N GLN A 131 19.73 14.00 1.27
CA GLN A 131 20.75 14.98 0.90
C GLN A 131 21.04 14.97 -0.61
N ALA A 132 21.11 13.79 -1.22
CA ALA A 132 21.30 13.65 -2.66
C ALA A 132 20.14 14.20 -3.50
N LEU A 133 18.94 14.33 -2.95
CA LEU A 133 17.75 14.89 -3.62
C LEU A 133 17.62 16.41 -3.46
N GLU A 134 18.27 17.00 -2.45
CA GLU A 134 18.16 18.41 -2.14
C GLU A 134 18.64 19.31 -3.28
N GLY A 135 17.90 20.36 -3.59
CA GLY A 135 18.24 21.36 -4.59
C GLY A 135 18.17 20.92 -6.05
N ARG A 136 17.86 19.63 -6.33
CA ARG A 136 17.78 19.12 -7.71
C ARG A 136 16.51 19.55 -8.42
N SER A 137 16.62 19.77 -9.72
CA SER A 137 15.49 19.96 -10.63
C SER A 137 14.72 18.64 -10.83
N THR A 138 13.49 18.71 -11.34
CA THR A 138 12.74 17.50 -11.72
C THR A 138 13.48 16.68 -12.77
N ALA A 139 14.14 17.34 -13.73
CA ALA A 139 14.94 16.68 -14.76
C ALA A 139 16.09 15.88 -14.15
N ASP A 140 16.87 16.49 -13.22
CA ASP A 140 17.97 15.80 -12.53
C ASP A 140 17.48 14.63 -11.67
N LEU A 141 16.33 14.80 -11.00
CA LEU A 141 15.71 13.74 -10.21
C LEU A 141 15.26 12.56 -11.07
N THR A 142 14.77 12.80 -12.29
CA THR A 142 14.35 11.72 -13.20
C THR A 142 15.51 10.94 -13.81
N ALA A 143 16.72 11.48 -13.79
CA ALA A 143 17.95 10.82 -14.21
C ALA A 143 18.69 10.12 -13.06
N LEU A 144 18.18 10.18 -11.83
CA LEU A 144 18.87 9.69 -10.65
C LEU A 144 18.89 8.16 -10.57
N GLU A 145 20.09 7.59 -10.47
CA GLU A 145 20.33 6.23 -9.99
C GLU A 145 20.88 6.28 -8.56
N TYR A 146 20.42 5.38 -7.71
CA TYR A 146 20.85 5.35 -6.31
C TYR A 146 21.10 3.92 -5.83
N ARG A 147 22.37 3.61 -5.55
CA ARG A 147 22.84 2.32 -5.02
C ARG A 147 22.31 1.10 -5.79
N GLY A 148 22.27 1.19 -7.11
CA GLY A 148 21.81 0.10 -7.99
C GLY A 148 20.31 -0.15 -7.99
N VAL A 149 19.51 0.68 -7.30
CA VAL A 149 18.04 0.58 -7.32
C VAL A 149 17.48 1.58 -8.34
N PRO A 150 16.71 1.13 -9.35
CA PRO A 150 16.15 2.01 -10.38
C PRO A 150 14.90 2.75 -9.84
N LEU A 151 15.09 3.58 -8.82
CA LEU A 151 14.01 4.23 -8.07
C LEU A 151 13.06 5.02 -8.98
N VAL A 152 13.60 5.74 -9.96
CA VAL A 152 12.81 6.58 -10.86
C VAL A 152 11.86 5.73 -11.71
N ALA A 153 12.35 4.61 -12.27
CA ALA A 153 11.52 3.68 -13.02
C ALA A 153 10.38 3.10 -12.18
N LEU A 154 10.64 2.84 -10.89
CA LEU A 154 9.66 2.32 -9.96
C LEU A 154 8.56 3.33 -9.59
N VAL A 155 8.91 4.61 -9.42
CA VAL A 155 7.95 5.61 -8.93
C VAL A 155 7.20 6.35 -10.03
N THR A 156 7.78 6.49 -11.23
CA THR A 156 7.21 7.27 -12.34
C THR A 156 5.78 6.86 -12.71
N PRO A 157 5.42 5.57 -12.85
CA PRO A 157 4.05 5.18 -13.19
C PRO A 157 3.04 5.63 -12.13
N ALA A 158 3.38 5.48 -10.84
CA ALA A 158 2.53 5.90 -9.75
C ALA A 158 2.36 7.41 -9.69
N LEU A 159 3.43 8.17 -9.91
CA LEU A 159 3.39 9.63 -9.96
C LEU A 159 2.55 10.17 -11.11
N ARG A 160 2.71 9.62 -12.31
CA ARG A 160 1.87 9.97 -13.47
C ARG A 160 0.39 9.74 -13.17
N TRP A 161 0.08 8.64 -12.52
CA TRP A 161 -1.29 8.33 -12.10
C TRP A 161 -1.81 9.31 -11.04
N ILE A 162 -1.01 9.65 -10.03
CA ILE A 162 -1.36 10.61 -8.95
C ILE A 162 -1.60 12.00 -9.53
N LEU A 163 -0.65 12.47 -10.34
CA LEU A 163 -0.68 13.80 -10.96
C LEU A 163 -1.65 13.86 -12.15
N ARG A 164 -2.07 12.71 -12.70
CA ARG A 164 -2.89 12.59 -13.93
C ARG A 164 -2.24 13.30 -15.13
N ARG A 165 -0.92 13.16 -15.26
CA ARG A 165 -0.09 13.75 -16.30
C ARG A 165 0.81 12.69 -16.94
N HIS A 166 1.10 12.84 -18.23
CA HIS A 166 2.06 11.97 -18.93
C HIS A 166 3.51 12.33 -18.64
N THR A 167 3.78 13.61 -18.41
CA THR A 167 5.11 14.16 -18.15
C THR A 167 5.19 14.66 -16.71
N LEU A 168 6.38 14.57 -16.13
CA LEU A 168 6.70 15.18 -14.84
C LEU A 168 7.25 16.57 -15.12
N GLU A 169 6.42 17.57 -14.91
CA GLU A 169 6.75 18.98 -15.17
C GLU A 169 7.62 19.56 -14.05
N GLU A 170 8.34 20.66 -14.37
CA GLU A 170 9.13 21.38 -13.37
C GLU A 170 8.21 22.31 -12.56
N ASP A 171 7.54 21.75 -11.57
CA ASP A 171 6.74 22.50 -10.61
C ASP A 171 6.97 22.00 -9.17
N VAL A 172 6.64 22.82 -8.18
CA VAL A 172 6.88 22.53 -6.76
C VAL A 172 6.16 21.25 -6.32
N THR A 173 4.95 21.02 -6.78
CA THR A 173 4.14 19.85 -6.42
C THR A 173 4.75 18.57 -6.97
N THR A 174 5.10 18.57 -8.27
CA THR A 174 5.75 17.42 -8.93
C THR A 174 7.07 17.08 -8.26
N ARG A 175 7.93 18.07 -8.02
CA ARG A 175 9.21 17.88 -7.36
C ARG A 175 9.05 17.32 -5.93
N THR A 176 8.13 17.88 -5.14
CA THR A 176 7.85 17.40 -3.77
C THR A 176 7.39 15.96 -3.77
N LEU A 177 6.44 15.59 -4.63
CA LEU A 177 5.92 14.23 -4.73
C LEU A 177 6.98 13.26 -5.26
N LEU A 178 7.80 13.68 -6.21
CA LEU A 178 8.90 12.87 -6.73
C LEU A 178 9.92 12.56 -5.64
N CYS A 179 10.42 13.56 -4.91
CA CYS A 179 11.34 13.35 -3.79
C CYS A 179 10.75 12.42 -2.72
N GLN A 180 9.51 12.63 -2.30
CA GLN A 180 8.85 11.77 -1.33
C GLN A 180 8.70 10.34 -1.83
N SER A 181 8.39 10.15 -3.11
CA SER A 181 8.24 8.84 -3.72
C SER A 181 9.56 8.10 -3.82
N LEU A 182 10.65 8.77 -4.21
CA LEU A 182 11.98 8.18 -4.28
C LEU A 182 12.45 7.71 -2.91
N LEU A 183 12.32 8.53 -1.88
CA LEU A 183 12.63 8.17 -0.49
C LEU A 183 11.79 6.98 0.00
N SER A 184 10.49 6.99 -0.30
CA SER A 184 9.57 5.93 0.10
C SER A 184 9.87 4.61 -0.63
N ALA A 185 10.16 4.65 -1.93
CA ALA A 185 10.50 3.47 -2.72
C ALA A 185 11.81 2.84 -2.25
N TYR A 186 12.83 3.65 -1.95
CA TYR A 186 14.09 3.15 -1.42
C TYR A 186 13.91 2.49 -0.04
N SER A 187 13.20 3.16 0.88
CA SER A 187 12.84 2.61 2.19
C SER A 187 12.12 1.27 2.08
N LEU A 188 11.23 1.12 1.10
CA LEU A 188 10.49 -0.11 0.84
C LEU A 188 11.40 -1.21 0.28
N ALA A 189 12.24 -0.88 -0.70
CA ALA A 189 13.16 -1.83 -1.33
C ALA A 189 14.12 -2.44 -0.30
N GLN A 190 14.68 -1.63 0.59
CA GLN A 190 15.55 -2.10 1.67
C GLN A 190 14.84 -3.09 2.60
N GLN A 191 13.59 -2.78 3.02
CA GLN A 191 12.85 -3.62 3.95
C GLN A 191 12.32 -4.90 3.28
N LEU A 192 12.05 -4.87 1.98
CA LEU A 192 11.65 -6.05 1.23
C LEU A 192 12.83 -7.01 1.09
N GLY A 193 14.02 -6.52 0.70
CA GLY A 193 15.25 -7.32 0.62
C GLY A 193 15.53 -8.05 1.92
N THR A 194 15.62 -7.31 3.03
CA THR A 194 15.88 -7.92 4.37
C THR A 194 14.76 -8.82 4.91
N SER A 195 13.62 -8.89 4.26
CA SER A 195 12.48 -9.72 4.69
C SER A 195 12.38 -11.03 3.92
N LEU A 196 13.15 -11.16 2.83
CA LEU A 196 13.22 -12.34 1.97
C LEU A 196 14.40 -13.24 2.31
N ASP A 197 15.43 -12.69 2.98
CA ASP A 197 16.54 -13.41 3.60
C ASP A 197 16.09 -14.02 4.94
#